data_6100cb8f23be9b6ff537b7c97447c43d
#
_entry.id   6100cb8f23be9b6ff537b7c97447c43d
#
_cell.length_a   1.000
_cell.length_b   1.000
_cell.length_c   1.000
_cell.angle_alpha   90.00
_cell.angle_beta   90.00
_cell.angle_gamma   90.00
#
_symmetry.space_group_name_H-M   'P 1'
#
loop_
_entity.id
_entity.type
_entity.pdbx_description
1 polymer ?
#
loop_
_entity_poly.entity_id
_entity_poly.type
_entity_poly.pdbx_seq_one_letter_code
_entity_poly.pdbx_strand_id
1 'polypeptide(L)'
;MIRVAILGASGYTGMELLRILASHPEVKVTEVTSRQYKGTAVTEVFPALSGYYDGLLFGASEAFVNLHSDVVFCALPHGASQDAVPVVLKSGRMVIDLSADFRLKDAAVYNAWYGEHKATGLLKDAVYGLPELFRAKIKGARFVANPGCYPTGAALALAPLAKA
;
A
#
# COMPACT_ATOMS: atom_id res chain seq x y z
N MET A 1 7.54 6.63 17.12
CA MET A 1 7.95 6.01 15.85
C MET A 1 6.75 5.22 15.32
N ILE A 2 6.32 5.46 14.10
CA ILE A 2 5.15 4.82 13.47
C ILE A 2 5.57 3.41 13.01
N ARG A 3 4.82 2.40 13.45
CA ARG A 3 5.06 1.01 13.05
C ARG A 3 4.36 0.73 11.73
N VAL A 4 5.09 0.16 10.79
CA VAL A 4 4.60 -0.11 9.44
C VAL A 4 4.63 -1.61 9.13
N ALA A 5 3.53 -2.09 8.55
CA ALA A 5 3.48 -3.39 7.88
C ALA A 5 3.46 -3.21 6.36
N ILE A 6 4.08 -4.14 5.63
CA ILE A 6 4.03 -4.18 4.16
C ILE A 6 3.52 -5.54 3.72
N LEU A 7 2.32 -5.59 3.20
CA LEU A 7 1.73 -6.80 2.60
C LEU A 7 2.24 -6.94 1.16
N GLY A 8 2.80 -8.11 0.84
CA GLY A 8 3.40 -8.36 -0.48
C GLY A 8 4.79 -7.73 -0.65
N ALA A 9 5.56 -7.64 0.43
CA ALA A 9 6.84 -6.95 0.48
C ALA A 9 7.94 -7.54 -0.41
N SER A 10 7.79 -8.75 -0.92
CA SER A 10 8.78 -9.40 -1.79
C SER A 10 8.70 -9.00 -3.27
N GLY A 11 7.66 -8.27 -3.68
CA GLY A 11 7.56 -7.69 -5.02
C GLY A 11 8.40 -6.42 -5.18
N TYR A 12 8.55 -5.94 -6.43
CA TYR A 12 9.31 -4.71 -6.73
C TYR A 12 8.84 -3.49 -5.92
N THR A 13 7.53 -3.29 -5.83
CA THR A 13 6.95 -2.19 -5.05
C THR A 13 7.23 -2.34 -3.56
N GLY A 14 7.16 -3.57 -3.04
CA GLY A 14 7.46 -3.86 -1.64
C GLY A 14 8.94 -3.64 -1.32
N MET A 15 9.85 -4.09 -2.19
CA MET A 15 11.29 -3.83 -2.07
C MET A 15 11.59 -2.33 -2.05
N GLU A 16 10.96 -1.56 -2.94
CA GLU A 16 11.15 -0.11 -3.01
C GLU A 16 10.61 0.60 -1.78
N LEU A 17 9.47 0.16 -1.23
CA LEU A 17 8.98 0.64 0.06
C LEU A 17 9.99 0.37 1.19
N LEU A 18 10.52 -0.84 1.26
CA LEU A 18 11.55 -1.19 2.25
C LEU A 18 12.77 -0.27 2.11
N ARG A 19 13.24 -0.04 0.89
CA ARG A 19 14.39 0.85 0.61
C ARG A 19 14.12 2.29 1.06
N ILE A 20 12.96 2.85 0.74
CA ILE A 20 12.59 4.22 1.11
C ILE A 20 12.39 4.36 2.62
N LEU A 21 11.73 3.39 3.24
CA LEU A 21 11.40 3.45 4.67
C LEU A 21 12.59 3.11 5.58
N ALA A 22 13.65 2.47 5.06
CA ALA A 22 14.86 2.12 5.81
C ALA A 22 15.52 3.34 6.48
N SER A 23 15.50 4.50 5.81
CA SER A 23 16.09 5.76 6.29
C SER A 23 15.06 6.78 6.79
N HIS A 24 13.78 6.41 6.89
CA HIS A 24 12.74 7.34 7.32
C HIS A 24 12.79 7.59 8.83
N PRO A 25 12.96 8.84 9.30
CA PRO A 25 13.25 9.14 10.70
C PRO A 25 12.12 8.79 11.68
N GLU A 26 10.87 8.78 11.21
CA GLU A 26 9.68 8.59 12.05
C GLU A 26 9.04 7.20 11.91
N VAL A 27 9.59 6.33 11.05
CA VAL A 27 8.96 5.06 10.68
C VAL A 27 9.87 3.89 11.02
N LYS A 28 9.26 2.80 11.49
CA LYS A 28 9.90 1.48 11.61
C LYS A 28 9.04 0.43 10.93
N VAL A 29 9.58 -0.25 9.93
CA VAL A 29 8.93 -1.45 9.37
C VAL A 29 9.11 -2.59 10.35
N THR A 30 8.00 -3.13 10.82
CA THR A 30 7.95 -4.18 11.86
C THR A 30 7.42 -5.50 11.34
N GLU A 31 6.68 -5.48 10.23
CA GLU A 31 6.01 -6.65 9.69
C GLU A 31 6.05 -6.61 8.16
N VAL A 32 6.39 -7.72 7.56
CA VAL A 32 6.38 -7.89 6.10
C VAL A 32 5.79 -9.25 5.74
N THR A 33 5.03 -9.33 4.65
CA THR A 33 4.46 -10.60 4.21
C THR A 33 4.91 -10.97 2.80
N SER A 34 4.98 -12.27 2.55
CA SER A 34 5.25 -12.83 1.23
C SER A 34 4.58 -14.19 1.09
N ARG A 35 4.04 -14.48 -0.10
CA ARG A 35 3.57 -15.81 -0.44
C ARG A 35 4.74 -16.78 -0.65
N GLN A 36 5.81 -16.29 -1.29
CA GLN A 36 6.95 -17.12 -1.73
C GLN A 36 8.01 -17.31 -0.64
N TYR A 37 8.25 -16.29 0.18
CA TYR A 37 9.41 -16.23 1.08
C TYR A 37 9.04 -16.30 2.57
N LYS A 38 7.88 -16.89 2.91
CA LYS A 38 7.50 -17.07 4.32
C LYS A 38 8.61 -17.75 5.12
N GLY A 39 9.01 -17.12 6.23
CA GLY A 39 10.06 -17.61 7.14
C GLY A 39 11.49 -17.25 6.73
N THR A 40 11.69 -16.70 5.52
CA THR A 40 13.02 -16.25 5.04
C THR A 40 13.28 -14.82 5.54
N ALA A 41 14.53 -14.50 5.84
CA ALA A 41 14.91 -13.14 6.23
C ALA A 41 14.83 -12.17 5.04
N VAL A 42 14.42 -10.92 5.33
CA VAL A 42 14.37 -9.85 4.30
C VAL A 42 15.75 -9.67 3.66
N THR A 43 16.81 -9.74 4.45
CA THR A 43 18.20 -9.55 4.00
C THR A 43 18.75 -10.71 3.17
N GLU A 44 18.18 -11.91 3.29
CA GLU A 44 18.50 -13.03 2.39
C GLU A 44 17.90 -12.81 1.00
N VAL A 45 16.68 -12.28 0.92
CA VAL A 45 16.00 -11.99 -0.36
C VAL A 45 16.53 -10.70 -0.98
N PHE A 46 16.82 -9.70 -0.14
CA PHE A 46 17.32 -8.38 -0.54
C PHE A 46 18.61 -8.03 0.21
N PRO A 47 19.79 -8.56 -0.21
CA PRO A 47 21.06 -8.32 0.49
C PRO A 47 21.44 -6.84 0.63
N ALA A 48 21.00 -5.99 -0.29
CA ALA A 48 21.20 -4.54 -0.24
C ALA A 48 20.52 -3.85 0.96
N LEU A 49 19.63 -4.53 1.68
CA LEU A 49 18.94 -4.04 2.86
C LEU A 49 19.55 -4.53 4.17
N SER A 50 20.71 -5.18 4.12
CA SER A 50 21.48 -5.59 5.33
C SER A 50 21.85 -4.37 6.17
N GLY A 51 21.80 -4.51 7.48
CA GLY A 51 21.99 -3.42 8.44
C GLY A 51 20.72 -2.61 8.74
N TYR A 52 19.70 -2.68 7.90
CA TYR A 52 18.40 -2.02 8.13
C TYR A 52 17.32 -2.97 8.65
N TYR A 53 17.29 -4.19 8.12
CA TYR A 53 16.23 -5.18 8.40
C TYR A 53 16.78 -6.53 8.87
N ASP A 54 17.91 -6.53 9.55
CA ASP A 54 18.50 -7.75 10.09
C ASP A 54 17.53 -8.41 11.10
N GLY A 55 17.25 -9.70 10.88
CA GLY A 55 16.31 -10.47 11.69
C GLY A 55 14.82 -10.26 11.37
N LEU A 56 14.44 -9.38 10.45
CA LEU A 56 13.07 -9.27 9.99
C LEU A 56 12.75 -10.41 9.00
N LEU A 57 11.77 -11.25 9.34
CA LEU A 57 11.35 -12.38 8.52
C LEU A 57 10.07 -12.09 7.77
N PHE A 58 9.92 -12.62 6.56
CA PHE A 58 8.66 -12.60 5.85
C PHE A 58 7.62 -13.49 6.55
N GLY A 59 6.49 -12.89 6.95
CA GLY A 59 5.30 -13.59 7.41
C GLY A 59 4.50 -14.21 6.25
N ALA A 60 3.48 -14.98 6.60
CA ALA A 60 2.53 -15.53 5.62
C ALA A 60 1.73 -14.42 4.93
N SER A 61 1.27 -14.67 3.69
CA SER A 61 0.46 -13.71 2.93
C SER A 61 -0.85 -13.36 3.62
N GLU A 62 -1.40 -14.28 4.42
CA GLU A 62 -2.66 -14.15 5.15
C GLU A 62 -2.48 -13.50 6.54
N ALA A 63 -1.26 -13.13 6.93
CA ALA A 63 -0.96 -12.60 8.27
C ALA A 63 -1.54 -11.20 8.54
N PHE A 64 -2.24 -10.58 7.58
CA PHE A 64 -2.85 -9.26 7.73
C PHE A 64 -3.97 -9.19 8.79
N VAL A 65 -4.42 -10.32 9.32
CA VAL A 65 -5.45 -10.38 10.37
C VAL A 65 -4.93 -9.92 11.74
N ASN A 66 -3.69 -10.27 12.08
CA ASN A 66 -3.09 -10.07 13.40
C ASN A 66 -1.91 -9.09 13.40
N LEU A 67 -1.95 -8.05 12.58
CA LEU A 67 -0.89 -7.04 12.53
C LEU A 67 -0.85 -6.19 13.82
N HIS A 68 0.35 -5.80 14.21
CA HIS A 68 0.61 -4.88 15.35
C HIS A 68 1.10 -3.49 14.91
N SER A 69 1.05 -3.22 13.60
CA SER A 69 1.45 -1.96 12.97
C SER A 69 0.37 -0.87 13.10
N ASP A 70 0.76 0.37 12.93
CA ASP A 70 -0.12 1.53 12.92
C ASP A 70 -0.59 1.85 11.49
N VAL A 71 0.29 1.62 10.50
CA VAL A 71 0.05 1.84 9.07
C VAL A 71 0.38 0.56 8.29
N VAL A 72 -0.46 0.22 7.34
CA VAL A 72 -0.30 -0.95 6.47
C VAL A 72 -0.23 -0.52 5.00
N PHE A 73 0.86 -0.83 4.34
CA PHE A 73 0.98 -0.73 2.89
C PHE A 73 0.54 -2.04 2.25
N CYS A 74 -0.39 -1.96 1.30
CA CYS A 74 -0.80 -3.09 0.49
C CYS A 74 -0.09 -3.03 -0.88
N ALA A 75 1.04 -3.74 -0.99
CA ALA A 75 1.80 -3.93 -2.23
C ALA A 75 1.41 -5.26 -2.89
N LEU A 76 0.12 -5.50 -2.96
CA LEU A 76 -0.49 -6.74 -3.44
C LEU A 76 -0.86 -6.66 -4.93
N PRO A 77 -0.98 -7.80 -5.63
CA PRO A 77 -1.58 -7.84 -6.96
C PRO A 77 -3.01 -7.29 -6.97
N HIS A 78 -3.46 -6.80 -8.12
CA HIS A 78 -4.85 -6.36 -8.30
C HIS A 78 -5.85 -7.47 -7.93
N GLY A 79 -6.93 -7.10 -7.29
CA GLY A 79 -7.94 -8.00 -6.74
C GLY A 79 -7.64 -8.50 -5.32
N ALA A 80 -6.37 -8.66 -4.95
CA ALA A 80 -6.00 -9.17 -3.62
C ALA A 80 -6.17 -8.15 -2.50
N SER A 81 -6.04 -6.86 -2.79
CA SER A 81 -6.28 -5.79 -1.81
C SER A 81 -7.74 -5.71 -1.39
N GLN A 82 -8.68 -6.17 -2.21
CA GLN A 82 -10.11 -6.21 -1.87
C GLN A 82 -10.44 -7.14 -0.70
N ASP A 83 -9.63 -8.17 -0.49
CA ASP A 83 -9.78 -9.09 0.63
C ASP A 83 -9.04 -8.57 1.89
N ALA A 84 -7.86 -7.97 1.73
CA ALA A 84 -7.03 -7.52 2.84
C ALA A 84 -7.48 -6.16 3.44
N VAL A 85 -7.76 -5.18 2.60
CA VAL A 85 -8.09 -3.80 3.03
C VAL A 85 -9.26 -3.73 4.00
N PRO A 86 -10.41 -4.40 3.75
CA PRO A 86 -11.54 -4.36 4.68
C PRO A 86 -11.18 -4.86 6.08
N VAL A 87 -10.39 -5.92 6.17
CA VAL A 87 -9.96 -6.52 7.44
C VAL A 87 -9.03 -5.57 8.20
N VAL A 88 -8.05 -5.00 7.50
CA VAL A 88 -7.07 -4.07 8.10
C VAL A 88 -7.76 -2.80 8.58
N LEU A 89 -8.66 -2.20 7.80
CA LEU A 89 -9.41 -1.01 8.20
C LEU A 89 -10.31 -1.27 9.40
N LYS A 90 -10.99 -2.44 9.45
CA LYS A 90 -11.83 -2.85 10.57
C LYS A 90 -11.05 -3.00 11.86
N SER A 91 -9.78 -3.38 11.78
CA SER A 91 -8.89 -3.49 12.95
C SER A 91 -8.36 -2.13 13.46
N GLY A 92 -8.80 -1.02 12.87
CA GLY A 92 -8.47 0.33 13.31
C GLY A 92 -7.20 0.93 12.69
N ARG A 93 -6.51 0.23 11.81
CA ARG A 93 -5.25 0.67 11.20
C ARG A 93 -5.47 1.56 9.98
N MET A 94 -4.47 2.38 9.68
CA MET A 94 -4.42 3.14 8.44
C MET A 94 -3.95 2.25 7.30
N VAL A 95 -4.52 2.41 6.11
CA VAL A 95 -4.16 1.66 4.91
C VAL A 95 -3.70 2.59 3.81
N ILE A 96 -2.58 2.23 3.17
CA ILE A 96 -2.12 2.82 1.90
C ILE A 96 -2.07 1.67 0.88
N ASP A 97 -3.04 1.66 -0.03
CA ASP A 97 -3.14 0.62 -1.06
C ASP A 97 -2.47 1.05 -2.36
N LEU A 98 -1.52 0.24 -2.84
CA LEU A 98 -0.79 0.48 -4.07
C LEU A 98 -1.38 -0.27 -5.28
N SER A 99 -2.42 -1.08 -5.06
CA SER A 99 -3.14 -1.75 -6.14
C SER A 99 -4.05 -0.79 -6.92
N ALA A 100 -4.72 -1.28 -7.96
CA ALA A 100 -5.73 -0.50 -8.67
C ALA A 100 -7.12 -0.53 -7.98
N ASP A 101 -7.28 -1.39 -6.97
CA ASP A 101 -8.59 -1.83 -6.49
C ASP A 101 -9.48 -0.71 -5.95
N PHE A 102 -8.90 0.33 -5.37
CA PHE A 102 -9.67 1.41 -4.74
C PHE A 102 -9.44 2.80 -5.35
N ARG A 103 -8.81 2.87 -6.53
CA ARG A 103 -8.53 4.15 -7.21
C ARG A 103 -9.77 4.78 -7.82
N LEU A 104 -10.71 3.96 -8.32
CA LEU A 104 -11.93 4.39 -8.97
C LEU A 104 -13.08 4.44 -7.96
N LYS A 105 -13.88 5.49 -8.00
CA LYS A 105 -15.02 5.68 -7.08
C LYS A 105 -16.29 4.97 -7.54
N ASP A 106 -16.41 4.74 -8.83
CA ASP A 106 -17.54 4.09 -9.46
C ASP A 106 -17.23 2.61 -9.69
N ALA A 107 -18.03 1.73 -9.05
CA ALA A 107 -17.89 0.30 -9.18
C ALA A 107 -18.16 -0.20 -10.62
N ALA A 108 -19.06 0.42 -11.35
CA ALA A 108 -19.35 0.01 -12.72
C ALA A 108 -18.16 0.29 -13.64
N VAL A 109 -17.51 1.45 -13.44
CA VAL A 109 -16.29 1.80 -14.17
C VAL A 109 -15.15 0.83 -13.79
N TYR A 110 -14.98 0.53 -12.51
CA TYR A 110 -13.99 -0.46 -12.09
C TYR A 110 -14.24 -1.83 -12.74
N ASN A 111 -15.49 -2.31 -12.68
CA ASN A 111 -15.86 -3.63 -13.18
C ASN A 111 -15.64 -3.78 -14.69
N ALA A 112 -15.81 -2.70 -15.45
CA ALA A 112 -15.57 -2.70 -16.89
C ALA A 112 -14.09 -2.96 -17.27
N TRP A 113 -13.14 -2.60 -16.38
CA TRP A 113 -11.70 -2.71 -16.65
C TRP A 113 -10.99 -3.83 -15.90
N TYR A 114 -11.45 -4.16 -14.69
CA TYR A 114 -10.75 -5.06 -13.76
C TYR A 114 -11.57 -6.28 -13.33
N GLY A 115 -12.87 -6.35 -13.70
CA GLY A 115 -13.78 -7.37 -13.24
C GLY A 115 -14.52 -6.99 -11.95
N GLU A 116 -15.34 -7.88 -11.42
CA GLU A 116 -16.23 -7.61 -10.29
C GLU A 116 -15.47 -7.21 -9.02
N HIS A 117 -15.87 -6.08 -8.43
CA HIS A 117 -15.26 -5.55 -7.20
C HIS A 117 -15.98 -6.07 -5.95
N LYS A 118 -15.27 -6.80 -5.10
CA LYS A 118 -15.84 -7.45 -3.90
C LYS A 118 -16.12 -6.50 -2.72
N ALA A 119 -15.45 -5.34 -2.66
CA ALA A 119 -15.50 -4.41 -1.52
C ALA A 119 -15.98 -3.01 -1.94
N THR A 120 -17.03 -2.93 -2.77
CA THR A 120 -17.56 -1.68 -3.36
C THR A 120 -17.92 -0.61 -2.32
N GLY A 121 -18.37 -1.02 -1.12
CA GLY A 121 -18.70 -0.11 -0.03
C GLY A 121 -17.55 0.79 0.43
N LEU A 122 -16.28 0.38 0.21
CA LEU A 122 -15.09 1.14 0.60
C LEU A 122 -14.59 2.09 -0.50
N LEU A 123 -15.11 2.02 -1.72
CA LEU A 123 -14.65 2.87 -2.83
C LEU A 123 -14.80 4.37 -2.52
N LYS A 124 -15.84 4.76 -1.78
CA LYS A 124 -16.09 6.16 -1.40
C LYS A 124 -15.10 6.68 -0.36
N ASP A 125 -14.64 5.80 0.53
CA ASP A 125 -13.80 6.15 1.68
C ASP A 125 -12.32 6.34 1.29
N ALA A 126 -11.88 5.69 0.22
CA ALA A 126 -10.50 5.80 -0.25
C ALA A 126 -10.17 7.22 -0.73
N VAL A 127 -9.16 7.85 -0.18
CA VAL A 127 -8.63 9.11 -0.69
C VAL A 127 -7.59 8.82 -1.77
N TYR A 128 -7.67 9.52 -2.91
CA TYR A 128 -6.69 9.37 -3.98
C TYR A 128 -5.34 9.92 -3.55
N GLY A 129 -4.32 9.07 -3.54
CA GLY A 129 -3.02 9.30 -2.91
C GLY A 129 -2.02 10.07 -3.77
N LEU A 130 -2.38 11.22 -4.32
CA LEU A 130 -1.48 12.14 -5.02
C LEU A 130 -1.30 13.41 -4.19
N PRO A 131 -0.25 13.48 -3.31
CA PRO A 131 -0.09 14.57 -2.35
C PRO A 131 0.03 15.95 -2.98
N GLU A 132 0.59 16.05 -4.17
CA GLU A 132 0.77 17.30 -4.90
C GLU A 132 -0.58 17.97 -5.22
N LEU A 133 -1.63 17.19 -5.40
CA LEU A 133 -2.96 17.68 -5.72
C LEU A 133 -3.95 17.56 -4.56
N PHE A 134 -3.78 16.56 -3.68
CA PHE A 134 -4.78 16.18 -2.69
C PHE A 134 -4.27 16.15 -1.25
N ARG A 135 -3.14 16.83 -0.95
CA ARG A 135 -2.50 16.82 0.39
C ARG A 135 -3.48 17.07 1.54
N ALA A 136 -4.36 18.05 1.41
CA ALA A 136 -5.34 18.38 2.45
C ALA A 136 -6.32 17.23 2.73
N LYS A 137 -6.71 16.45 1.70
CA LYS A 137 -7.58 15.29 1.84
C LYS A 137 -6.85 14.06 2.39
N ILE A 138 -5.56 13.92 2.06
CA ILE A 138 -4.72 12.81 2.53
C ILE A 138 -4.39 12.99 4.01
N LYS A 139 -4.21 14.25 4.46
CA LYS A 139 -3.95 14.54 5.86
C LYS A 139 -5.15 14.12 6.73
N GLY A 140 -4.93 13.11 7.57
CA GLY A 140 -5.98 12.54 8.43
C GLY A 140 -6.82 11.43 7.77
N ALA A 141 -6.56 11.09 6.51
CA ALA A 141 -7.23 9.97 5.86
C ALA A 141 -6.78 8.65 6.49
N ARG A 142 -7.74 7.76 6.76
CA ARG A 142 -7.45 6.39 7.23
C ARG A 142 -7.23 5.40 6.10
N PHE A 143 -7.68 5.75 4.90
CA PHE A 143 -7.55 4.91 3.73
C PHE A 143 -7.13 5.74 2.51
N VAL A 144 -5.95 5.42 1.96
CA VAL A 144 -5.36 6.07 0.80
C VAL A 144 -5.20 5.05 -0.32
N ALA A 145 -5.76 5.35 -1.49
CA ALA A 145 -5.54 4.59 -2.73
C ALA A 145 -4.44 5.28 -3.55
N ASN A 146 -3.25 4.72 -3.53
CA ASN A 146 -2.09 5.28 -4.22
C ASN A 146 -2.25 5.19 -5.75
N PRO A 147 -1.99 6.25 -6.51
CA PRO A 147 -2.14 6.24 -7.97
C PRO A 147 -1.14 5.30 -8.66
N GLY A 148 -1.46 4.90 -9.88
CA GLY A 148 -0.52 4.22 -10.76
C GLY A 148 0.54 5.17 -11.33
N CYS A 149 1.64 4.63 -11.81
CA CYS A 149 2.77 5.40 -12.34
C CYS A 149 2.37 6.29 -13.55
N TYR A 150 1.65 5.74 -14.51
CA TYR A 150 1.19 6.52 -15.69
C TYR A 150 0.24 7.67 -15.31
N PRO A 151 -0.85 7.45 -14.54
CA PRO A 151 -1.71 8.53 -14.11
C PRO A 151 -0.99 9.59 -13.28
N THR A 152 -0.03 9.21 -12.45
CA THR A 152 0.78 10.16 -11.66
C THR A 152 1.56 11.10 -12.56
N GLY A 153 2.33 10.55 -13.52
CA GLY A 153 3.11 11.36 -14.46
C GLY A 153 2.23 12.29 -15.29
N ALA A 154 1.15 11.75 -15.88
CA ALA A 154 0.23 12.55 -16.69
C ALA A 154 -0.47 13.65 -15.87
N ALA A 155 -0.97 13.31 -14.68
CA ALA A 155 -1.67 14.27 -13.83
C ALA A 155 -0.75 15.41 -13.36
N LEU A 156 0.49 15.11 -12.96
CA LEU A 156 1.45 16.14 -12.54
C LEU A 156 1.90 17.03 -13.68
N ALA A 157 2.08 16.48 -14.89
CA ALA A 157 2.42 17.27 -16.07
C ALA A 157 1.28 18.21 -16.52
N LEU A 158 0.03 17.73 -16.47
CA LEU A 158 -1.11 18.47 -17.00
C LEU A 158 -1.79 19.40 -15.97
N ALA A 159 -1.68 19.11 -14.68
CA ALA A 159 -2.38 19.87 -13.64
C ALA A 159 -2.07 21.38 -13.63
N PRO A 160 -0.84 21.86 -13.85
CA PRO A 160 -0.56 23.29 -13.96
C PRO A 160 -1.29 23.95 -15.13
N LEU A 161 -1.33 23.27 -16.29
CA LEU A 161 -1.98 23.77 -17.50
C LEU A 161 -3.51 23.83 -17.35
N ALA A 162 -4.09 22.85 -16.64
CA ALA A 162 -5.53 22.80 -16.40
C ALA A 162 -6.02 23.84 -15.38
N LYS A 163 -5.11 24.48 -14.63
CA LYS A 163 -5.41 25.51 -13.63
C LYS A 163 -5.14 26.92 -14.14
N ALA A 164 -4.46 27.05 -15.26
CA ALA A 164 -4.19 28.32 -15.93
C ALA A 164 -5.39 28.77 -16.77
#